data_76cbafa3c219f64d4e6c1badfad2c2d3
#
_entry.id   76cbafa3c219f64d4e6c1badfad2c2d3
#
_cell.length_a   1.000
_cell.length_b   1.000
_cell.length_c   1.000
_cell.angle_alpha   90.00
_cell.angle_beta   90.00
_cell.angle_gamma   90.00
#
_symmetry.space_group_name_H-M   'P 1'
#
loop_
_entity.id
_entity.type
_entity.pdbx_description
1 polymer ?
#
loop_
_entity_poly.entity_id
_entity_poly.type
_entity_poly.pdbx_seq_one_letter_code
_entity_poly.pdbx_strand_id
1 'polypeptide(L)'
;MLKLTGHLFAWEPKAEYMDYYERALYNHILASQNHETGMVVYSLPLAYASFKEFSTPEHSFWCCVGTGFENHVKYAEGIYSESENDLYINLFVASRLNWRRKGMIIEQQTEFPESDKSSLILRCAKSQTLTLHIRYPQWATTGYTIKVNDKIQEIEKKPGSYISLNRLWKDGDKIEIEMPKSLHKEVLPGDEHKFAFLNGPIVLAGEMDLDERKIVFLEKKDSELRDWIQPSNRTKTSFITKTGFPKNVELVPLYKKSDGHYSVYFDCYEPSEWEQIRKQYEEEDKFLREQERRTLDYFRPNEQQPETDHRFRGENVERGIGASSRKWCQAYDGGNFSFEMKVDPHAPVDLVLTYWGDDGADYQFDILIDDQLISSEVLTGSCRGEYFDKEYAIPFNLTQGKSEVVVTLHAHRWKKAGRIFGGRIMLRK
;
A
#
# COMPACT_ATOMS: atom_id res chain seq x y z
N MET A 1 3.30 7.21 -12.38
CA MET A 1 4.69 7.55 -12.05
C MET A 1 5.70 6.70 -12.84
N LEU A 2 5.61 5.36 -12.91
CA LEU A 2 6.62 4.54 -13.62
C LEU A 2 6.81 4.90 -15.10
N LYS A 3 5.75 5.26 -15.82
CA LYS A 3 5.88 5.79 -17.20
C LYS A 3 6.76 7.04 -17.26
N LEU A 4 6.54 7.99 -16.36
CA LEU A 4 7.38 9.19 -16.26
C LEU A 4 8.83 8.84 -15.92
N THR A 5 9.04 7.92 -14.99
CA THR A 5 10.37 7.42 -14.61
C THR A 5 11.10 6.82 -15.83
N GLY A 6 10.40 6.03 -16.65
CA GLY A 6 10.96 5.50 -17.91
C GLY A 6 11.37 6.60 -18.90
N HIS A 7 10.59 7.67 -19.03
CA HIS A 7 10.95 8.83 -19.86
C HIS A 7 12.15 9.59 -19.31
N LEU A 8 12.21 9.82 -17.98
CA LEU A 8 13.37 10.45 -17.35
C LEU A 8 14.64 9.62 -17.58
N PHE A 9 14.55 8.30 -17.43
CA PHE A 9 15.65 7.41 -17.72
C PHE A 9 16.13 7.48 -19.18
N ALA A 10 15.19 7.56 -20.12
CA ALA A 10 15.53 7.70 -21.55
C ALA A 10 16.25 9.03 -21.87
N TRP A 11 16.00 10.08 -21.11
CA TRP A 11 16.72 11.36 -21.28
C TRP A 11 18.09 11.34 -20.59
N GLU A 12 18.17 10.77 -19.39
CA GLU A 12 19.38 10.68 -18.61
C GLU A 12 19.39 9.36 -17.83
N PRO A 13 20.17 8.34 -18.24
CA PRO A 13 20.15 7.01 -17.63
C PRO A 13 20.85 7.01 -16.24
N LYS A 14 20.08 7.39 -15.21
CA LYS A 14 20.50 7.35 -13.81
C LYS A 14 19.95 6.13 -13.10
N ALA A 15 20.77 5.48 -12.27
CA ALA A 15 20.36 4.29 -11.50
C ALA A 15 19.24 4.60 -10.51
N GLU A 16 19.20 5.81 -9.94
CA GLU A 16 18.16 6.26 -9.00
C GLU A 16 16.73 6.14 -9.55
N TYR A 17 16.54 6.34 -10.86
CA TYR A 17 15.24 6.16 -11.51
C TYR A 17 14.82 4.69 -11.50
N MET A 18 15.77 3.78 -11.69
CA MET A 18 15.49 2.35 -11.70
C MET A 18 15.41 1.77 -10.28
N ASP A 19 16.07 2.36 -9.30
CA ASP A 19 15.86 2.04 -7.88
C ASP A 19 14.42 2.39 -7.45
N TYR A 20 13.92 3.57 -7.83
CA TYR A 20 12.51 3.94 -7.64
C TYR A 20 11.55 3.00 -8.39
N TYR A 21 11.88 2.67 -9.65
CA TYR A 21 11.07 1.77 -10.47
C TYR A 21 10.96 0.39 -9.83
N GLU A 22 12.07 -0.21 -9.42
CA GLU A 22 12.11 -1.51 -8.75
C GLU A 22 11.32 -1.51 -7.45
N ARG A 23 11.52 -0.48 -6.63
CA ARG A 23 10.78 -0.33 -5.36
C ARG A 23 9.27 -0.27 -5.57
N ALA A 24 8.80 0.53 -6.51
CA ALA A 24 7.38 0.64 -6.83
C ALA A 24 6.84 -0.64 -7.47
N LEU A 25 7.63 -1.32 -8.31
CA LEU A 25 7.23 -2.56 -8.96
C LEU A 25 6.91 -3.65 -7.94
N TYR A 26 7.80 -3.91 -6.99
CA TYR A 26 7.59 -4.96 -5.99
C TYR A 26 6.60 -4.55 -4.90
N ASN A 27 6.74 -3.35 -4.34
CA ASN A 27 6.03 -2.99 -3.11
C ASN A 27 4.67 -2.31 -3.36
N HIS A 28 4.40 -1.90 -4.59
CA HIS A 28 3.10 -1.33 -4.96
C HIS A 28 2.41 -2.18 -6.03
N ILE A 29 2.99 -2.30 -7.22
CA ILE A 29 2.31 -2.93 -8.35
C ILE A 29 2.10 -4.43 -8.08
N LEU A 30 3.17 -5.17 -7.79
CA LEU A 30 3.06 -6.60 -7.49
C LEU A 30 2.25 -6.85 -6.20
N ALA A 31 2.44 -5.99 -5.19
CA ALA A 31 1.69 -6.08 -3.93
C ALA A 31 0.20 -5.74 -4.07
N SER A 32 -0.22 -5.05 -5.13
CA SER A 32 -1.63 -4.69 -5.36
C SER A 32 -2.47 -5.82 -5.97
N GLN A 33 -1.84 -6.91 -6.40
CA GLN A 33 -2.51 -8.03 -7.06
C GLN A 33 -2.67 -9.22 -6.13
N ASN A 34 -3.84 -9.86 -6.16
CA ASN A 34 -4.02 -11.21 -5.64
C ASN A 34 -3.45 -12.20 -6.66
N HIS A 35 -2.43 -12.96 -6.27
CA HIS A 35 -1.69 -13.83 -7.17
C HIS A 35 -2.47 -15.09 -7.58
N GLU A 36 -3.51 -15.44 -6.82
CA GLU A 36 -4.36 -16.61 -7.12
C GLU A 36 -5.51 -16.23 -8.07
N THR A 37 -6.15 -15.09 -7.84
CA THR A 37 -7.35 -14.68 -8.57
C THR A 37 -7.06 -13.68 -9.69
N GLY A 38 -5.90 -13.01 -9.66
CA GLY A 38 -5.55 -11.91 -10.58
C GLY A 38 -6.24 -10.59 -10.25
N MET A 39 -7.12 -10.54 -9.24
CA MET A 39 -7.82 -9.33 -8.84
C MET A 39 -6.86 -8.29 -8.22
N VAL A 40 -7.25 -7.02 -8.26
CA VAL A 40 -6.41 -5.91 -7.81
C VAL A 40 -7.11 -5.08 -6.74
N VAL A 41 -6.31 -4.41 -5.90
CA VAL A 41 -6.84 -3.48 -4.89
C VAL A 41 -7.09 -2.09 -5.48
N TYR A 42 -8.06 -1.36 -4.94
CA TYR A 42 -8.23 0.07 -5.20
C TYR A 42 -7.14 0.90 -4.52
N SER A 43 -6.92 0.65 -3.26
CA SER A 43 -5.84 1.23 -2.46
C SER A 43 -5.05 0.12 -1.78
N LEU A 44 -3.72 0.27 -1.71
CA LEU A 44 -2.87 -0.62 -0.92
C LEU A 44 -2.72 -0.03 0.48
N PRO A 45 -3.43 -0.53 1.49
CA PRO A 45 -3.36 0.02 2.83
C PRO A 45 -2.02 -0.35 3.49
N LEU A 46 -1.46 0.59 4.27
CA LEU A 46 -0.19 0.42 4.97
C LEU A 46 -0.30 0.65 6.48
N ALA A 47 -1.51 1.02 6.94
CA ALA A 47 -1.79 1.25 8.34
C ALA A 47 -1.74 -0.05 9.17
N TYR A 48 -1.78 0.11 10.48
CA TYR A 48 -1.82 -1.01 11.42
C TYR A 48 -3.06 -1.89 11.21
N ALA A 49 -2.88 -3.22 11.28
CA ALA A 49 -3.92 -4.24 11.14
C ALA A 49 -4.81 -4.08 9.89
N SER A 50 -4.29 -3.46 8.83
CA SER A 50 -4.98 -3.32 7.55
C SER A 50 -5.09 -4.65 6.81
N PHE A 51 -6.02 -4.73 5.88
CA PHE A 51 -6.16 -5.86 4.96
C PHE A 51 -6.35 -5.36 3.52
N LYS A 52 -6.10 -6.23 2.55
CA LYS A 52 -6.29 -5.92 1.13
C LYS A 52 -7.71 -6.29 0.70
N GLU A 53 -8.44 -5.30 0.20
CA GLU A 53 -9.76 -5.49 -0.40
C GLU A 53 -9.59 -5.54 -1.92
N PHE A 54 -9.77 -6.72 -2.49
CA PHE A 54 -9.58 -6.96 -3.91
C PHE A 54 -10.86 -6.73 -4.71
N SER A 55 -10.67 -6.35 -5.97
CA SER A 55 -11.75 -6.26 -6.95
C SER A 55 -12.46 -7.60 -7.15
N THR A 56 -13.70 -7.53 -7.65
CA THR A 56 -14.46 -8.70 -8.07
C THR A 56 -14.46 -8.81 -9.60
N PRO A 57 -14.70 -10.00 -10.19
CA PRO A 57 -14.71 -10.17 -11.64
C PRO A 57 -15.77 -9.33 -12.37
N GLU A 58 -16.92 -9.05 -11.74
CA GLU A 58 -18.12 -8.57 -12.42
C GLU A 58 -18.62 -7.19 -11.96
N HIS A 59 -18.27 -6.76 -10.73
CA HIS A 59 -18.89 -5.59 -10.11
C HIS A 59 -17.91 -4.46 -9.76
N SER A 60 -16.61 -4.62 -10.01
CA SER A 60 -15.59 -3.65 -9.65
C SER A 60 -15.14 -2.84 -10.86
N PHE A 61 -15.95 -1.84 -11.24
CA PHE A 61 -15.66 -0.96 -12.39
C PHE A 61 -15.05 0.37 -11.97
N TRP A 62 -14.11 0.36 -11.04
CA TRP A 62 -13.34 1.55 -10.70
C TRP A 62 -12.07 1.69 -11.55
N CYS A 63 -11.48 2.88 -11.62
CA CYS A 63 -10.34 3.21 -12.47
C CYS A 63 -9.10 2.33 -12.19
N CYS A 64 -8.91 1.89 -10.95
CA CYS A 64 -7.74 1.10 -10.54
C CYS A 64 -7.73 -0.31 -11.12
N VAL A 65 -8.87 -0.87 -11.48
CA VAL A 65 -8.95 -2.15 -12.21
C VAL A 65 -8.28 -2.02 -13.57
N GLY A 66 -8.62 -0.96 -14.34
CA GLY A 66 -7.97 -0.68 -15.62
C GLY A 66 -6.47 -0.42 -15.49
N THR A 67 -6.06 0.34 -14.48
CA THR A 67 -4.64 0.57 -14.16
C THR A 67 -3.94 -0.73 -13.77
N GLY A 68 -4.61 -1.61 -13.02
CA GLY A 68 -4.09 -2.93 -12.65
C GLY A 68 -3.75 -3.77 -13.87
N PHE A 69 -4.66 -3.88 -14.83
CA PHE A 69 -4.39 -4.59 -16.10
C PHE A 69 -3.19 -4.02 -16.83
N GLU A 70 -3.12 -2.70 -16.99
CA GLU A 70 -2.01 -2.05 -17.67
C GLU A 70 -0.67 -2.31 -16.96
N ASN A 71 -0.64 -2.19 -15.63
CA ASN A 71 0.57 -2.38 -14.84
C ASN A 71 1.16 -3.77 -15.03
N HIS A 72 0.32 -4.81 -14.98
CA HIS A 72 0.79 -6.19 -15.00
C HIS A 72 1.28 -6.64 -16.41
N VAL A 73 0.74 -6.09 -17.48
CA VAL A 73 1.25 -6.38 -18.84
C VAL A 73 2.55 -5.64 -19.18
N LYS A 74 2.98 -4.69 -18.34
CA LYS A 74 4.14 -3.83 -18.57
C LYS A 74 5.40 -4.21 -17.78
N TYR A 75 5.41 -5.33 -17.10
CA TYR A 75 6.57 -5.76 -16.31
C TYR A 75 7.88 -5.83 -17.11
N ALA A 76 7.80 -6.14 -18.40
CA ALA A 76 8.97 -6.23 -19.25
C ALA A 76 9.57 -4.88 -19.67
N GLU A 77 8.81 -3.77 -19.60
CA GLU A 77 9.24 -2.49 -20.17
C GLU A 77 10.48 -1.88 -19.48
N GLY A 78 10.65 -2.12 -18.21
CA GLY A 78 11.75 -1.55 -17.41
C GLY A 78 12.99 -2.43 -17.30
N ILE A 79 12.99 -3.68 -17.80
CA ILE A 79 14.07 -4.64 -17.58
C ILE A 79 15.34 -4.20 -18.29
N TYR A 80 15.22 -3.78 -19.55
CA TYR A 80 16.33 -3.37 -20.41
C TYR A 80 16.06 -2.02 -21.04
N SER A 81 17.12 -1.26 -21.28
CA SER A 81 17.10 -0.05 -22.11
C SER A 81 18.32 -0.05 -23.03
N GLU A 82 18.14 0.38 -24.28
CA GLU A 82 19.22 0.36 -25.26
C GLU A 82 19.55 1.75 -25.79
N SER A 83 20.79 1.98 -26.14
CA SER A 83 21.26 3.04 -27.03
C SER A 83 21.93 2.42 -28.25
N GLU A 84 22.73 3.18 -29.00
CA GLU A 84 23.33 2.67 -30.23
C GLU A 84 24.23 1.47 -29.98
N ASN A 85 25.15 1.53 -29.00
CA ASN A 85 26.12 0.48 -28.66
C ASN A 85 26.10 0.03 -27.23
N ASP A 86 25.14 0.51 -26.47
CA ASP A 86 25.03 0.26 -25.05
C ASP A 86 23.71 -0.44 -24.72
N LEU A 87 23.75 -1.30 -23.74
CA LEU A 87 22.56 -1.92 -23.15
C LEU A 87 22.63 -1.75 -21.64
N TYR A 88 21.56 -1.22 -21.08
CA TYR A 88 21.35 -1.09 -19.64
C TYR A 88 20.52 -2.28 -19.14
N ILE A 89 21.03 -2.98 -18.15
CA ILE A 89 20.33 -4.04 -17.40
C ILE A 89 19.82 -3.40 -16.11
N ASN A 90 18.54 -3.04 -16.11
CA ASN A 90 17.93 -2.20 -15.10
C ASN A 90 17.30 -2.99 -13.96
N LEU A 91 16.58 -4.08 -14.29
CA LEU A 91 15.87 -4.90 -13.34
C LEU A 91 16.33 -6.35 -13.41
N PHE A 92 16.39 -6.99 -12.25
CA PHE A 92 16.78 -8.41 -12.15
C PHE A 92 15.53 -9.29 -12.18
N VAL A 93 14.98 -9.47 -13.39
CA VAL A 93 13.77 -10.26 -13.66
C VAL A 93 14.10 -11.32 -14.69
N ALA A 94 13.71 -12.58 -14.42
CA ALA A 94 13.92 -13.69 -15.35
C ALA A 94 13.29 -13.35 -16.71
N SER A 95 14.12 -13.31 -17.77
CA SER A 95 13.69 -12.77 -19.05
C SER A 95 14.63 -13.18 -20.19
N ARG A 96 14.13 -13.01 -21.42
CA ARG A 96 14.91 -13.21 -22.65
C ARG A 96 14.75 -12.00 -23.54
N LEU A 97 15.84 -11.24 -23.72
CA LEU A 97 15.92 -10.13 -24.65
C LEU A 97 16.39 -10.62 -26.03
N ASN A 98 15.60 -10.37 -27.06
CA ASN A 98 16.05 -10.50 -28.43
C ASN A 98 16.48 -9.13 -28.99
N TRP A 99 17.75 -8.81 -28.82
CA TRP A 99 18.34 -7.55 -29.29
C TRP A 99 18.62 -7.59 -30.80
N ARG A 100 17.54 -7.46 -31.57
CA ARG A 100 17.54 -7.69 -33.03
C ARG A 100 18.55 -6.85 -33.75
N ARG A 101 18.72 -5.56 -33.39
CA ARG A 101 19.69 -4.65 -34.04
C ARG A 101 21.14 -5.11 -33.90
N LYS A 102 21.46 -5.88 -32.90
CA LYS A 102 22.78 -6.44 -32.66
C LYS A 102 22.87 -7.95 -32.96
N GLY A 103 21.79 -8.60 -33.40
CA GLY A 103 21.77 -10.04 -33.62
C GLY A 103 22.19 -10.82 -32.36
N MET A 104 21.83 -10.31 -31.19
CA MET A 104 22.20 -10.87 -29.90
C MET A 104 20.96 -11.25 -29.08
N ILE A 105 21.03 -12.36 -28.38
CA ILE A 105 20.04 -12.77 -27.40
C ILE A 105 20.73 -12.72 -26.04
N ILE A 106 20.05 -12.14 -25.04
CA ILE A 106 20.49 -12.14 -23.65
C ILE A 106 19.43 -12.84 -22.83
N GLU A 107 19.83 -13.90 -22.14
CA GLU A 107 18.96 -14.67 -21.24
C GLU A 107 19.34 -14.32 -19.81
N GLN A 108 18.42 -13.68 -19.08
CA GLN A 108 18.57 -13.38 -17.67
C GLN A 108 17.90 -14.48 -16.85
N GLN A 109 18.69 -15.16 -16.04
CA GLN A 109 18.26 -16.23 -15.15
C GLN A 109 18.41 -15.74 -13.71
N THR A 110 17.31 -15.67 -12.98
CA THR A 110 17.28 -15.20 -11.61
C THR A 110 16.02 -15.69 -10.88
N GLU A 111 16.12 -15.85 -9.58
CA GLU A 111 14.98 -16.00 -8.68
C GLU A 111 14.81 -14.75 -7.80
N PHE A 112 15.38 -13.60 -8.20
CA PHE A 112 15.21 -12.36 -7.47
C PHE A 112 13.70 -11.98 -7.39
N PRO A 113 13.17 -11.57 -6.25
CA PRO A 113 13.86 -11.22 -5.01
C PRO A 113 14.05 -12.36 -4.00
N GLU A 114 13.73 -13.62 -4.34
CA GLU A 114 13.91 -14.78 -3.46
C GLU A 114 15.39 -15.19 -3.32
N SER A 115 16.22 -14.88 -4.31
CA SER A 115 17.66 -15.11 -4.34
C SER A 115 18.41 -13.79 -4.47
N ASP A 116 19.64 -13.77 -3.99
CA ASP A 116 20.56 -12.62 -4.15
C ASP A 116 21.38 -12.70 -5.43
N LYS A 117 21.08 -13.67 -6.31
CA LYS A 117 21.87 -13.94 -7.52
C LYS A 117 21.07 -13.75 -8.79
N SER A 118 21.76 -13.21 -9.81
CA SER A 118 21.28 -13.13 -11.17
C SER A 118 22.40 -13.50 -12.14
N SER A 119 22.07 -14.08 -13.27
CA SER A 119 23.06 -14.36 -14.32
C SER A 119 22.52 -13.97 -15.70
N LEU A 120 23.40 -13.50 -16.56
CA LEU A 120 23.11 -13.17 -17.95
C LEU A 120 23.94 -14.10 -18.84
N ILE A 121 23.28 -14.75 -19.79
CA ILE A 121 23.92 -15.60 -20.81
C ILE A 121 23.73 -14.92 -22.16
N LEU A 122 24.84 -14.64 -22.84
CA LEU A 122 24.84 -13.97 -24.14
C LEU A 122 24.90 -15.02 -25.26
N ARG A 123 24.05 -14.82 -26.26
CA ARG A 123 24.05 -15.63 -27.50
C ARG A 123 24.17 -14.72 -28.71
N CYS A 124 25.17 -14.94 -29.55
CA CYS A 124 25.38 -14.14 -30.74
C CYS A 124 26.10 -14.94 -31.83
N ALA A 125 25.69 -14.74 -33.09
CA ALA A 125 26.32 -15.39 -34.23
C ALA A 125 27.73 -14.85 -34.55
N LYS A 126 27.99 -13.59 -34.17
CA LYS A 126 29.27 -12.90 -34.36
C LYS A 126 29.65 -12.16 -33.12
N SER A 127 30.92 -12.25 -32.73
CA SER A 127 31.48 -11.45 -31.63
C SER A 127 31.43 -9.96 -31.97
N GLN A 128 31.08 -9.12 -31.01
CA GLN A 128 31.01 -7.67 -31.21
C GLN A 128 31.36 -6.90 -29.92
N THR A 129 31.95 -5.73 -30.09
CA THR A 129 32.30 -4.86 -28.99
C THR A 129 31.08 -4.01 -28.62
N LEU A 130 30.59 -4.16 -27.40
CA LEU A 130 29.44 -3.46 -26.85
C LEU A 130 29.70 -3.13 -25.38
N THR A 131 29.00 -2.13 -24.86
CA THR A 131 28.98 -1.83 -23.44
C THR A 131 27.70 -2.34 -22.79
N LEU A 132 27.85 -3.20 -21.80
CA LEU A 132 26.73 -3.60 -20.93
C LEU A 132 26.84 -2.82 -19.60
N HIS A 133 25.80 -2.08 -19.29
CA HIS A 133 25.68 -1.31 -18.05
C HIS A 133 24.81 -2.09 -17.05
N ILE A 134 25.45 -2.70 -16.04
CA ILE A 134 24.76 -3.48 -15.02
C ILE A 134 24.40 -2.54 -13.88
N ARG A 135 23.14 -2.44 -13.50
CA ARG A 135 22.73 -1.61 -12.36
C ARG A 135 23.34 -2.13 -11.07
N TYR A 136 23.94 -1.24 -10.31
CA TYR A 136 24.37 -1.44 -8.93
C TYR A 136 23.33 -0.77 -8.02
N PRO A 137 22.34 -1.52 -7.48
CA PRO A 137 21.23 -0.96 -6.74
C PRO A 137 21.67 -0.17 -5.50
N GLN A 138 20.94 0.89 -5.15
CA GLN A 138 21.22 1.70 -3.97
C GLN A 138 21.18 0.90 -2.67
N TRP A 139 20.31 -0.10 -2.58
CA TRP A 139 20.15 -0.95 -1.40
C TRP A 139 21.24 -2.02 -1.25
N ALA A 140 22.01 -2.34 -2.30
CA ALA A 140 23.05 -3.36 -2.27
C ALA A 140 24.36 -2.79 -1.70
N THR A 141 24.36 -2.42 -0.43
CA THR A 141 25.46 -1.67 0.23
C THR A 141 26.69 -2.49 0.53
N THR A 142 26.59 -3.82 0.57
CA THR A 142 27.71 -4.72 0.91
C THR A 142 27.67 -5.97 0.03
N GLY A 143 28.86 -6.50 -0.30
CA GLY A 143 28.99 -7.81 -0.94
C GLY A 143 28.55 -7.89 -2.42
N TYR A 144 28.24 -6.75 -3.06
CA TYR A 144 27.90 -6.73 -4.49
C TYR A 144 29.12 -7.15 -5.33
N THR A 145 28.94 -8.17 -6.17
CA THR A 145 30.01 -8.65 -7.05
C THR A 145 29.50 -8.96 -8.45
N ILE A 146 30.38 -8.78 -9.43
CA ILE A 146 30.16 -9.19 -10.81
C ILE A 146 31.30 -10.11 -11.25
N LYS A 147 30.95 -11.24 -11.89
CA LYS A 147 31.92 -12.09 -12.59
C LYS A 147 31.57 -12.16 -14.06
N VAL A 148 32.57 -12.18 -14.91
CA VAL A 148 32.44 -12.46 -16.34
C VAL A 148 33.25 -13.70 -16.66
N ASN A 149 32.61 -14.78 -17.08
CA ASN A 149 33.26 -16.07 -17.34
C ASN A 149 34.12 -16.50 -16.14
N ASP A 150 33.52 -16.56 -14.96
CA ASP A 150 34.12 -16.91 -13.65
C ASP A 150 35.22 -15.93 -13.14
N LYS A 151 35.53 -14.86 -13.87
CA LYS A 151 36.51 -13.87 -13.45
C LYS A 151 35.82 -12.68 -12.78
N ILE A 152 36.18 -12.43 -11.52
CA ILE A 152 35.70 -11.25 -10.76
C ILE A 152 36.10 -9.99 -11.49
N GLN A 153 35.16 -9.06 -11.63
CA GLN A 153 35.40 -7.72 -12.14
C GLN A 153 35.66 -6.76 -10.98
N GLU A 154 36.62 -5.89 -11.17
CA GLU A 154 36.87 -4.81 -10.20
C GLU A 154 35.75 -3.77 -10.30
N ILE A 155 35.19 -3.38 -9.15
CA ILE A 155 34.07 -2.44 -9.07
C ILE A 155 34.52 -1.21 -8.30
N GLU A 156 34.76 -0.13 -9.03
CA GLU A 156 35.13 1.18 -8.45
C GLU A 156 33.90 2.05 -8.11
N LYS A 157 32.72 1.65 -8.57
CA LYS A 157 31.48 2.41 -8.42
C LYS A 157 30.81 2.14 -7.08
N LYS A 158 29.99 3.11 -6.65
CA LYS A 158 29.18 3.03 -5.43
C LYS A 158 27.77 2.51 -5.74
N PRO A 159 27.03 1.98 -4.75
CA PRO A 159 25.60 1.71 -4.89
C PRO A 159 24.83 2.92 -5.47
N GLY A 160 23.76 2.68 -6.20
CA GLY A 160 23.01 3.71 -6.92
C GLY A 160 23.70 4.17 -8.21
N SER A 161 24.42 3.29 -8.90
CA SER A 161 25.15 3.58 -10.15
C SER A 161 25.02 2.45 -11.17
N TYR A 162 25.72 2.57 -12.30
CA TYR A 162 25.90 1.50 -13.28
C TYR A 162 27.37 1.08 -13.39
N ILE A 163 27.61 -0.24 -13.41
CA ILE A 163 28.90 -0.82 -13.73
C ILE A 163 28.95 -1.07 -15.23
N SER A 164 29.88 -0.42 -15.91
CA SER A 164 30.02 -0.47 -17.36
C SER A 164 31.07 -1.51 -17.76
N LEU A 165 30.64 -2.54 -18.48
CA LEU A 165 31.47 -3.61 -18.98
C LEU A 165 31.62 -3.46 -20.51
N ASN A 166 32.68 -2.71 -20.95
CA ASN A 166 33.00 -2.55 -22.36
C ASN A 166 34.02 -3.62 -22.79
N ARG A 167 33.61 -4.53 -23.67
CA ARG A 167 34.47 -5.60 -24.16
C ARG A 167 33.96 -6.25 -25.44
N LEU A 168 34.78 -7.08 -26.06
CA LEU A 168 34.38 -7.98 -27.14
C LEU A 168 33.57 -9.15 -26.51
N TRP A 169 32.26 -9.16 -26.77
CA TRP A 169 31.36 -10.23 -26.33
C TRP A 169 31.29 -11.36 -27.37
N LYS A 170 31.27 -12.59 -26.88
CA LYS A 170 31.25 -13.82 -27.66
C LYS A 170 30.02 -14.66 -27.32
N ASP A 171 29.68 -15.57 -28.21
CA ASP A 171 28.64 -16.57 -27.95
C ASP A 171 29.00 -17.40 -26.72
N GLY A 172 28.03 -17.54 -25.81
CA GLY A 172 28.18 -18.26 -24.56
C GLY A 172 28.81 -17.47 -23.41
N ASP A 173 29.20 -16.20 -23.58
CA ASP A 173 29.70 -15.39 -22.48
C ASP A 173 28.64 -15.30 -21.37
N LYS A 174 29.08 -15.44 -20.13
CA LYS A 174 28.24 -15.42 -18.93
C LYS A 174 28.65 -14.30 -18.00
N ILE A 175 27.65 -13.56 -17.48
CA ILE A 175 27.83 -12.59 -16.41
C ILE A 175 27.08 -13.12 -15.20
N GLU A 176 27.73 -13.20 -14.06
CA GLU A 176 27.13 -13.54 -12.78
C GLU A 176 27.17 -12.34 -11.85
N ILE A 177 26.03 -12.04 -11.24
CA ILE A 177 25.84 -10.89 -10.38
C ILE A 177 25.37 -11.42 -9.02
N GLU A 178 26.03 -11.03 -7.96
CA GLU A 178 25.63 -11.32 -6.59
C GLU A 178 25.32 -10.00 -5.86
N MET A 179 24.13 -9.92 -5.29
CA MET A 179 23.54 -8.72 -4.69
C MET A 179 22.97 -9.06 -3.32
N PRO A 180 23.79 -9.26 -2.28
CA PRO A 180 23.28 -9.61 -0.96
C PRO A 180 22.35 -8.53 -0.44
N LYS A 181 21.11 -8.93 -0.11
CA LYS A 181 20.16 -8.04 0.54
C LYS A 181 20.51 -7.87 2.01
N SER A 182 20.31 -6.68 2.53
CA SER A 182 20.44 -6.39 3.95
C SER A 182 19.09 -5.94 4.52
N LEU A 183 18.81 -6.38 5.74
CA LEU A 183 17.70 -5.85 6.53
C LEU A 183 18.02 -4.42 6.95
N HIS A 184 17.06 -3.53 6.81
CA HIS A 184 17.14 -2.17 7.31
C HIS A 184 15.76 -1.65 7.70
N LYS A 185 15.73 -0.53 8.42
CA LYS A 185 14.51 0.21 8.75
C LYS A 185 14.49 1.54 8.02
N GLU A 186 13.32 1.96 7.59
CA GLU A 186 13.08 3.30 7.04
C GLU A 186 12.03 4.00 7.89
N VAL A 187 12.38 5.17 8.40
CA VAL A 187 11.48 6.02 9.19
C VAL A 187 10.50 6.71 8.26
N LEU A 188 9.25 6.81 8.68
CA LEU A 188 8.21 7.51 7.91
C LEU A 188 8.51 9.02 7.89
N PRO A 189 8.62 9.66 6.72
CA PRO A 189 8.82 11.10 6.66
C PRO A 189 7.68 11.86 7.37
N GLY A 190 8.06 12.68 8.35
CA GLY A 190 7.12 13.45 9.16
C GLY A 190 6.60 12.77 10.43
N ASP A 191 7.01 11.54 10.70
CA ASP A 191 6.70 10.84 11.95
C ASP A 191 7.90 9.98 12.39
N GLU A 192 8.72 10.51 13.28
CA GLU A 192 9.96 9.88 13.74
C GLU A 192 9.72 8.59 14.54
N HIS A 193 8.53 8.41 15.08
CA HIS A 193 8.16 7.23 15.83
C HIS A 193 7.65 6.08 14.96
N LYS A 194 7.46 6.31 13.65
CA LYS A 194 7.02 5.26 12.73
C LYS A 194 8.11 4.82 11.77
N PHE A 195 8.25 3.52 11.62
CA PHE A 195 9.21 2.94 10.68
C PHE A 195 8.66 1.67 10.02
N ALA A 196 9.23 1.32 8.88
CA ALA A 196 8.99 0.07 8.17
C ALA A 196 10.28 -0.77 8.12
N PHE A 197 10.14 -2.09 8.13
CA PHE A 197 11.23 -3.01 7.86
C PHE A 197 11.34 -3.32 6.37
N LEU A 198 12.56 -3.36 5.87
CA LEU A 198 12.86 -3.74 4.49
C LEU A 198 13.99 -4.77 4.44
N ASN A 199 13.95 -5.64 3.42
CA ASN A 199 15.06 -6.52 3.07
C ASN A 199 15.49 -6.23 1.63
N GLY A 200 16.63 -5.53 1.47
CA GLY A 200 16.96 -4.91 0.18
C GLY A 200 15.84 -3.95 -0.27
N PRO A 201 15.29 -4.06 -1.48
CA PRO A 201 14.23 -3.16 -1.95
C PRO A 201 12.82 -3.57 -1.46
N ILE A 202 12.69 -4.69 -0.75
CA ILE A 202 11.41 -5.32 -0.43
C ILE A 202 10.90 -4.89 0.95
N VAL A 203 9.72 -4.28 0.98
CA VAL A 203 8.99 -3.95 2.21
C VAL A 203 8.45 -5.21 2.84
N LEU A 204 8.63 -5.33 4.15
CA LEU A 204 8.12 -6.44 4.95
C LEU A 204 6.83 -6.02 5.67
N ALA A 205 5.82 -6.86 5.56
CA ALA A 205 4.56 -6.73 6.27
C ALA A 205 4.54 -7.66 7.48
N GLY A 206 4.21 -7.15 8.66
CA GLY A 206 3.98 -7.98 9.84
C GLY A 206 2.59 -8.59 9.81
N GLU A 207 2.49 -9.90 9.99
CA GLU A 207 1.20 -10.58 10.06
C GLU A 207 0.51 -10.30 11.40
N MET A 208 -0.74 -9.88 11.33
CA MET A 208 -1.52 -9.43 12.48
C MET A 208 -2.87 -10.13 12.52
N ASP A 209 -3.43 -10.28 13.71
CA ASP A 209 -4.83 -10.57 13.91
C ASP A 209 -5.59 -9.29 14.27
N LEU A 210 -6.88 -9.22 13.93
CA LEU A 210 -7.70 -8.02 14.15
C LEU A 210 -7.77 -7.61 15.64
N ASP A 211 -7.79 -8.58 16.53
CA ASP A 211 -7.88 -8.37 17.97
C ASP A 211 -6.51 -8.10 18.66
N GLU A 212 -5.43 -8.04 17.89
CA GLU A 212 -4.10 -7.85 18.46
C GLU A 212 -3.83 -6.39 18.82
N ARG A 213 -3.12 -6.20 19.95
CA ARG A 213 -2.59 -4.90 20.32
C ARG A 213 -1.56 -4.43 19.28
N LYS A 214 -1.49 -3.13 19.05
CA LYS A 214 -0.43 -2.55 18.24
C LYS A 214 0.94 -3.00 18.75
N ILE A 215 1.78 -3.41 17.81
CA ILE A 215 3.15 -3.81 18.11
C ILE A 215 4.04 -2.58 18.14
N VAL A 216 4.69 -2.40 19.29
CA VAL A 216 5.63 -1.32 19.54
C VAL A 216 7.03 -1.90 19.68
N PHE A 217 8.00 -1.21 19.16
CA PHE A 217 9.41 -1.53 19.33
C PHE A 217 10.06 -0.54 20.30
N LEU A 218 10.84 -1.07 21.24
CA LEU A 218 11.59 -0.24 22.18
C LEU A 218 13.05 -0.20 21.76
N GLU A 219 13.48 0.92 21.21
CA GLU A 219 14.85 1.10 20.74
C GLU A 219 15.77 1.35 21.91
N LYS A 220 16.67 0.41 22.17
CA LYS A 220 17.76 0.63 23.12
C LYS A 220 18.92 1.30 22.41
N LYS A 221 19.57 2.24 23.08
CA LYS A 221 20.79 2.86 22.60
C LYS A 221 21.81 1.78 22.23
N ASP A 222 22.41 1.89 21.05
CA ASP A 222 23.40 0.95 20.51
C ASP A 222 22.85 -0.44 20.09
N SER A 223 21.51 -0.63 19.99
CA SER A 223 20.95 -1.87 19.43
C SER A 223 21.09 -1.89 17.90
N GLU A 224 21.53 -3.02 17.36
CA GLU A 224 21.57 -3.24 15.92
C GLU A 224 20.29 -3.96 15.45
N LEU A 225 19.92 -3.80 14.18
CA LEU A 225 18.70 -4.39 13.63
C LEU A 225 18.66 -5.93 13.73
N ARG A 226 19.81 -6.59 13.67
CA ARG A 226 19.95 -8.05 13.92
C ARG A 226 19.51 -8.47 15.33
N ASP A 227 19.48 -7.53 16.27
CA ASP A 227 18.97 -7.79 17.62
C ASP A 227 17.44 -7.77 17.66
N TRP A 228 16.80 -7.16 16.66
CA TRP A 228 15.36 -7.00 16.56
C TRP A 228 14.68 -8.06 15.73
N ILE A 229 15.40 -8.64 14.75
CA ILE A 229 14.86 -9.54 13.73
C ILE A 229 15.80 -10.70 13.51
N GLN A 230 15.23 -11.87 13.22
CA GLN A 230 15.94 -13.04 12.75
C GLN A 230 15.20 -13.72 11.59
N PRO A 231 15.89 -14.50 10.74
CA PRO A 231 15.21 -15.31 9.73
C PRO A 231 14.17 -16.23 10.38
N SER A 232 13.02 -16.36 9.71
CA SER A 232 11.98 -17.33 10.06
C SER A 232 12.18 -18.64 9.31
N ASN A 233 11.68 -19.72 9.86
CA ASN A 233 11.71 -21.03 9.20
C ASN A 233 10.60 -21.21 8.15
N ARG A 234 9.72 -20.24 7.98
CA ARG A 234 8.55 -20.35 7.10
C ARG A 234 8.92 -20.28 5.61
N THR A 235 9.70 -19.28 5.24
CA THR A 235 10.23 -19.13 3.87
C THR A 235 11.62 -18.50 3.90
N LYS A 236 12.35 -18.56 2.77
CA LYS A 236 13.68 -17.92 2.63
C LYS A 236 13.66 -16.40 2.82
N THR A 237 12.50 -15.75 2.65
CA THR A 237 12.32 -14.30 2.68
C THR A 237 11.45 -13.83 3.83
N SER A 238 11.10 -14.71 4.77
CA SER A 238 10.38 -14.35 5.98
C SER A 238 11.29 -14.24 7.20
N PHE A 239 10.87 -13.40 8.14
CA PHE A 239 11.61 -13.07 9.35
C PHE A 239 10.65 -13.05 10.53
N ILE A 240 11.19 -13.16 11.73
CA ILE A 240 10.43 -12.98 12.97
C ILE A 240 11.12 -11.93 13.83
N THR A 241 10.33 -11.03 14.42
CA THR A 241 10.86 -10.04 15.36
C THR A 241 11.24 -10.67 16.70
N LYS A 242 12.15 -10.05 17.45
CA LYS A 242 12.60 -10.50 18.78
C LYS A 242 12.26 -9.53 19.90
N THR A 243 11.94 -8.31 19.55
CA THR A 243 11.77 -7.18 20.49
C THR A 243 10.41 -6.49 20.36
N GLY A 244 9.47 -7.09 19.66
CA GLY A 244 8.10 -6.58 19.57
C GLY A 244 7.36 -6.70 20.90
N PHE A 245 6.68 -5.65 21.31
CA PHE A 245 5.81 -5.62 22.47
C PHE A 245 4.34 -5.40 22.01
N PRO A 246 3.35 -6.15 22.48
CA PRO A 246 3.43 -7.20 23.54
C PRO A 246 3.93 -8.56 23.07
N LYS A 247 4.09 -8.76 21.77
CA LYS A 247 4.57 -10.04 21.20
C LYS A 247 5.46 -9.82 19.99
N ASN A 248 6.15 -10.87 19.59
CA ASN A 248 6.89 -10.93 18.33
C ASN A 248 5.93 -11.17 17.16
N VAL A 249 6.33 -10.68 15.98
CA VAL A 249 5.55 -10.69 14.75
C VAL A 249 6.32 -11.40 13.63
N GLU A 250 5.64 -12.24 12.87
CA GLU A 250 6.15 -12.81 11.63
C GLU A 250 6.10 -11.73 10.54
N LEU A 251 7.22 -11.50 9.86
CA LEU A 251 7.38 -10.53 8.80
C LEU A 251 7.53 -11.26 7.46
N VAL A 252 6.69 -10.92 6.50
CA VAL A 252 6.70 -11.49 5.14
C VAL A 252 6.78 -10.37 4.09
N PRO A 253 7.32 -10.63 2.89
CA PRO A 253 7.26 -9.64 1.82
C PRO A 253 5.83 -9.17 1.55
N LEU A 254 5.61 -7.85 1.49
CA LEU A 254 4.29 -7.25 1.30
C LEU A 254 3.56 -7.76 0.05
N TYR A 255 4.31 -8.03 -1.04
CA TYR A 255 3.73 -8.57 -2.27
C TYR A 255 3.23 -10.01 -2.14
N LYS A 256 3.68 -10.78 -1.13
CA LYS A 256 3.20 -12.14 -0.85
C LYS A 256 1.97 -12.17 0.06
N LYS A 257 1.63 -11.05 0.68
CA LYS A 257 0.50 -10.95 1.60
C LYS A 257 -0.77 -10.68 0.81
N SER A 258 -1.60 -11.68 0.56
CA SER A 258 -2.88 -11.55 -0.17
C SER A 258 -4.09 -11.65 0.73
N ASP A 259 -4.00 -12.24 1.90
CA ASP A 259 -5.10 -12.48 2.84
C ASP A 259 -4.73 -12.07 4.28
N GLY A 260 -5.73 -11.97 5.15
CA GLY A 260 -5.56 -11.61 6.55
C GLY A 260 -5.05 -10.19 6.78
N HIS A 261 -4.93 -9.82 8.05
CA HIS A 261 -4.49 -8.49 8.47
C HIS A 261 -2.97 -8.39 8.53
N TYR A 262 -2.45 -7.18 8.33
CA TYR A 262 -1.03 -6.90 8.38
C TYR A 262 -0.73 -5.45 8.79
N SER A 263 0.51 -5.20 9.19
CA SER A 263 1.05 -3.86 9.40
C SER A 263 2.33 -3.68 8.59
N VAL A 264 2.49 -2.52 7.96
CA VAL A 264 3.76 -2.13 7.32
C VAL A 264 4.55 -1.21 8.22
N TYR A 265 3.87 -0.26 8.85
CA TYR A 265 4.50 0.66 9.79
C TYR A 265 4.30 0.21 11.22
N PHE A 266 5.36 0.32 12.00
CA PHE A 266 5.40 0.01 13.43
C PHE A 266 5.83 1.23 14.21
N ASP A 267 5.31 1.38 15.43
CA ASP A 267 5.71 2.43 16.34
C ASP A 267 7.00 2.05 17.09
N CYS A 268 7.88 3.02 17.29
CA CYS A 268 9.17 2.86 17.96
C CYS A 268 9.41 4.01 18.93
N TYR A 269 9.76 3.67 20.18
CA TYR A 269 10.01 4.64 21.24
C TYR A 269 11.27 4.29 22.03
N GLU A 270 11.90 5.30 22.62
CA GLU A 270 12.87 5.10 23.68
C GLU A 270 12.15 4.52 24.93
N PRO A 271 12.79 3.62 25.72
CA PRO A 271 12.14 3.02 26.90
C PRO A 271 11.62 4.04 27.91
N SER A 272 12.35 5.14 28.14
CA SER A 272 11.95 6.21 29.06
C SER A 272 10.73 7.00 28.58
N GLU A 273 10.62 7.23 27.29
CA GLU A 273 9.49 7.87 26.63
C GLU A 273 8.26 6.96 26.66
N TRP A 274 8.45 5.67 26.35
CA TRP A 274 7.39 4.68 26.38
C TRP A 274 6.72 4.57 27.76
N GLU A 275 7.48 4.60 28.84
CA GLU A 275 6.91 4.60 30.21
C GLU A 275 5.96 5.77 30.47
N GLN A 276 6.18 6.92 29.83
CA GLN A 276 5.34 8.12 30.01
C GLN A 276 4.04 8.06 29.20
N ILE A 277 4.09 7.54 27.97
CA ILE A 277 2.95 7.54 27.04
C ILE A 277 2.15 6.23 27.06
N ARG A 278 2.72 5.16 27.60
CA ARG A 278 2.18 3.80 27.53
C ARG A 278 0.70 3.70 27.88
N LYS A 279 0.29 4.32 28.97
CA LYS A 279 -1.10 4.22 29.44
C LYS A 279 -2.07 4.85 28.46
N GLN A 280 -1.76 6.05 27.98
CA GLN A 280 -2.59 6.75 26.98
C GLN A 280 -2.64 5.95 25.68
N TYR A 281 -1.49 5.45 25.22
CA TYR A 281 -1.37 4.63 24.03
C TYR A 281 -2.22 3.34 24.11
N GLU A 282 -2.18 2.63 25.24
CA GLU A 282 -2.97 1.41 25.46
C GLU A 282 -4.49 1.72 25.52
N GLU A 283 -4.90 2.85 26.08
CA GLU A 283 -6.29 3.30 26.10
C GLU A 283 -6.80 3.64 24.69
N GLU A 284 -6.02 4.38 23.93
CA GLU A 284 -6.33 4.73 22.54
C GLU A 284 -6.39 3.50 21.63
N ASP A 285 -5.41 2.60 21.72
CA ASP A 285 -5.39 1.34 21.00
C ASP A 285 -6.62 0.47 21.32
N LYS A 286 -7.01 0.39 22.59
CA LYS A 286 -8.22 -0.33 23.01
C LYS A 286 -9.49 0.29 22.41
N PHE A 287 -9.58 1.62 22.39
CA PHE A 287 -10.72 2.33 21.83
C PHE A 287 -10.85 2.07 20.31
N LEU A 288 -9.76 2.20 19.57
CA LEU A 288 -9.74 1.96 18.12
C LEU A 288 -10.12 0.51 17.77
N ARG A 289 -9.58 -0.46 18.49
CA ARG A 289 -9.93 -1.89 18.27
C ARG A 289 -11.40 -2.17 18.60
N GLU A 290 -11.94 -1.58 19.66
CA GLU A 290 -13.37 -1.74 19.98
C GLU A 290 -14.26 -1.13 18.89
N GLN A 291 -13.89 0.02 18.32
CA GLN A 291 -14.58 0.60 17.18
C GLN A 291 -14.51 -0.34 15.96
N GLU A 292 -13.35 -0.84 15.63
CA GLU A 292 -13.14 -1.69 14.46
C GLU A 292 -13.90 -3.01 14.58
N ARG A 293 -13.84 -3.68 15.74
CA ARG A 293 -14.58 -4.92 16.02
C ARG A 293 -16.10 -4.77 15.88
N ARG A 294 -16.63 -3.60 16.25
CA ARG A 294 -18.07 -3.31 16.15
C ARG A 294 -18.47 -2.86 14.76
N THR A 295 -17.57 -2.42 13.91
CA THR A 295 -17.86 -1.91 12.58
C THR A 295 -18.19 -3.07 11.63
N LEU A 296 -19.41 -3.07 11.11
CA LEU A 296 -19.87 -4.05 10.11
C LEU A 296 -19.59 -3.56 8.69
N ASP A 297 -19.64 -2.24 8.49
CA ASP A 297 -19.47 -1.62 7.18
C ASP A 297 -19.00 -0.16 7.31
N TYR A 298 -18.26 0.31 6.30
CA TYR A 298 -17.69 1.65 6.32
C TYR A 298 -17.73 2.32 4.94
N PHE A 299 -18.55 3.34 4.81
CA PHE A 299 -18.65 4.20 3.64
C PHE A 299 -17.68 5.38 3.69
N ARG A 300 -16.88 5.58 2.66
CA ARG A 300 -15.97 6.71 2.47
C ARG A 300 -16.44 7.55 1.28
N PRO A 301 -16.95 8.77 1.52
CA PRO A 301 -17.45 9.65 0.47
C PRO A 301 -16.33 10.16 -0.44
N ASN A 302 -16.68 10.49 -1.69
CA ASN A 302 -15.76 11.03 -2.70
C ASN A 302 -14.56 10.08 -3.00
N GLU A 303 -14.75 8.78 -2.80
CA GLU A 303 -13.85 7.72 -3.23
C GLU A 303 -14.60 6.77 -4.16
N GLN A 304 -14.02 6.52 -5.33
CA GLN A 304 -14.72 5.80 -6.40
C GLN A 304 -15.12 4.38 -6.01
N GLN A 305 -14.23 3.62 -5.37
CA GLN A 305 -14.57 2.27 -4.92
C GLN A 305 -15.68 2.28 -3.88
N PRO A 306 -15.56 2.97 -2.72
CA PRO A 306 -16.62 2.99 -1.72
C PRO A 306 -17.96 3.50 -2.27
N GLU A 307 -17.95 4.54 -3.10
CA GLU A 307 -19.20 5.05 -3.72
C GLU A 307 -19.84 4.01 -4.67
N THR A 308 -19.03 3.25 -5.40
CA THR A 308 -19.52 2.20 -6.31
C THR A 308 -20.06 1.01 -5.54
N ASP A 309 -19.29 0.52 -4.56
CA ASP A 309 -19.63 -0.68 -3.79
C ASP A 309 -20.88 -0.46 -2.90
N HIS A 310 -21.06 0.77 -2.41
CA HIS A 310 -22.25 1.19 -1.63
C HIS A 310 -23.36 1.81 -2.51
N ARG A 311 -23.30 1.66 -3.83
CA ARG A 311 -24.29 2.16 -4.80
C ARG A 311 -24.71 3.60 -4.53
N PHE A 312 -23.73 4.47 -4.29
CA PHE A 312 -23.96 5.90 -4.00
C PHE A 312 -24.79 6.57 -5.09
N ARG A 313 -25.82 7.29 -4.67
CA ARG A 313 -26.68 8.10 -5.54
C ARG A 313 -26.89 9.46 -4.88
N GLY A 314 -27.19 10.49 -5.68
CA GLY A 314 -27.49 11.79 -5.09
C GLY A 314 -28.01 12.79 -6.09
N GLU A 315 -28.77 13.74 -5.57
CA GLU A 315 -29.31 14.90 -6.27
C GLU A 315 -28.85 16.18 -5.55
N ASN A 316 -28.38 17.18 -6.31
CA ASN A 316 -27.78 18.41 -5.75
C ASN A 316 -26.63 18.09 -4.77
N VAL A 317 -25.71 17.24 -5.17
CA VAL A 317 -24.57 16.80 -4.34
C VAL A 317 -23.32 17.58 -4.67
N GLU A 318 -22.62 18.01 -3.65
CA GLU A 318 -21.28 18.59 -3.72
C GLU A 318 -20.27 17.67 -3.00
N ARG A 319 -19.04 17.62 -3.52
CA ARG A 319 -17.95 16.82 -2.99
C ARG A 319 -16.70 17.67 -2.84
N GLY A 320 -15.85 17.33 -1.88
CA GLY A 320 -14.61 18.08 -1.70
C GLY A 320 -13.62 17.36 -0.78
N ILE A 321 -12.57 18.11 -0.43
CA ILE A 321 -11.50 17.70 0.47
C ILE A 321 -11.45 18.72 1.61
N GLY A 322 -11.47 18.25 2.83
CA GLY A 322 -11.38 19.05 4.06
C GLY A 322 -9.99 18.98 4.70
N ALA A 323 -9.92 19.33 5.97
CA ALA A 323 -8.70 19.27 6.77
C ALA A 323 -8.11 17.85 6.79
N SER A 324 -6.78 17.76 6.92
CA SER A 324 -6.04 16.49 6.87
C SER A 324 -6.35 15.63 5.63
N SER A 325 -6.68 16.28 4.49
CA SER A 325 -7.02 15.64 3.22
C SER A 325 -8.21 14.66 3.28
N ARG A 326 -9.06 14.74 4.30
CA ARG A 326 -10.28 13.92 4.38
C ARG A 326 -11.28 14.35 3.33
N LYS A 327 -11.82 13.39 2.61
CA LYS A 327 -12.83 13.60 1.57
C LYS A 327 -14.23 13.67 2.18
N TRP A 328 -15.13 14.42 1.55
CA TRP A 328 -16.50 14.61 2.02
C TRP A 328 -17.51 14.71 0.88
N CYS A 329 -18.77 14.48 1.21
CA CYS A 329 -19.93 14.80 0.39
C CYS A 329 -21.01 15.52 1.22
N GLN A 330 -21.81 16.34 0.54
CA GLN A 330 -22.99 17.01 1.09
C GLN A 330 -24.04 17.19 -0.01
N ALA A 331 -25.29 17.35 0.37
CA ALA A 331 -26.35 17.83 -0.53
C ALA A 331 -26.84 19.21 -0.09
N TYR A 332 -27.53 19.93 -0.97
CA TYR A 332 -28.03 21.27 -0.69
C TYR A 332 -29.42 21.49 -1.28
N ASP A 333 -30.15 22.46 -0.72
CA ASP A 333 -31.42 23.00 -1.23
C ASP A 333 -32.47 21.91 -1.59
N GLY A 334 -32.83 21.08 -0.62
CA GLY A 334 -33.81 20.00 -0.82
C GLY A 334 -33.24 18.80 -1.57
N GLY A 335 -31.96 18.82 -1.92
CA GLY A 335 -31.26 17.65 -2.49
C GLY A 335 -30.98 16.57 -1.46
N ASN A 336 -30.54 15.43 -1.93
CA ASN A 336 -30.23 14.28 -1.08
C ASN A 336 -29.05 13.47 -1.63
N PHE A 337 -28.51 12.63 -0.79
CA PHE A 337 -27.66 11.53 -1.24
C PHE A 337 -27.95 10.29 -0.40
N SER A 338 -27.75 9.14 -1.05
CA SER A 338 -27.99 7.83 -0.43
C SER A 338 -26.87 6.86 -0.77
N PHE A 339 -26.68 5.89 0.11
CA PHE A 339 -25.72 4.81 -0.04
C PHE A 339 -26.21 3.58 0.71
N GLU A 340 -25.92 2.39 0.17
CA GLU A 340 -26.27 1.12 0.78
C GLU A 340 -25.23 0.74 1.83
N MET A 341 -25.69 0.22 2.98
CA MET A 341 -24.80 -0.20 4.08
C MET A 341 -25.20 -1.59 4.56
N LYS A 342 -24.21 -2.45 4.79
CA LYS A 342 -24.41 -3.78 5.37
C LYS A 342 -24.84 -3.66 6.83
N VAL A 343 -25.78 -4.49 7.24
CA VAL A 343 -26.28 -4.56 8.62
C VAL A 343 -26.33 -6.01 9.09
N ASP A 344 -26.42 -6.21 10.41
CA ASP A 344 -26.65 -7.53 10.98
C ASP A 344 -28.17 -7.79 11.05
N PRO A 345 -28.69 -8.88 10.43
CA PRO A 345 -30.11 -9.22 10.47
C PRO A 345 -30.62 -9.65 11.85
N HIS A 346 -29.71 -9.94 12.79
CA HIS A 346 -30.03 -10.54 14.10
C HIS A 346 -29.62 -9.66 15.28
N ALA A 347 -28.83 -8.61 15.05
CA ALA A 347 -28.35 -7.73 16.12
C ALA A 347 -28.72 -6.26 15.86
N PRO A 348 -28.99 -5.48 16.94
CA PRO A 348 -29.21 -4.04 16.81
C PRO A 348 -27.92 -3.34 16.39
N VAL A 349 -28.05 -2.34 15.51
CA VAL A 349 -26.92 -1.56 14.99
C VAL A 349 -27.18 -0.06 15.15
N ASP A 350 -26.09 0.70 15.11
CA ASP A 350 -26.09 2.16 15.09
C ASP A 350 -25.44 2.65 13.81
N LEU A 351 -25.97 3.72 13.23
CA LEU A 351 -25.30 4.49 12.18
C LEU A 351 -24.42 5.53 12.84
N VAL A 352 -23.14 5.58 12.49
CA VAL A 352 -22.19 6.57 12.97
C VAL A 352 -21.75 7.41 11.77
N LEU A 353 -21.98 8.73 11.84
CA LEU A 353 -21.57 9.67 10.79
C LEU A 353 -20.50 10.63 11.34
N THR A 354 -19.44 10.81 10.57
CA THR A 354 -18.35 11.74 10.90
C THR A 354 -18.62 13.11 10.28
N TYR A 355 -18.61 14.15 11.10
CA TYR A 355 -18.83 15.55 10.71
C TYR A 355 -17.60 16.42 10.99
N TRP A 356 -17.62 17.65 10.46
CA TRP A 356 -16.66 18.69 10.78
C TRP A 356 -17.25 19.62 11.83
N GLY A 357 -16.51 19.90 12.88
CA GLY A 357 -17.01 20.60 14.06
C GLY A 357 -17.31 22.10 13.88
N ASP A 358 -16.85 22.73 12.79
CA ASP A 358 -17.22 24.12 12.44
C ASP A 358 -18.52 24.21 11.65
N ASP A 359 -19.11 23.10 11.22
CA ASP A 359 -20.37 23.08 10.49
C ASP A 359 -21.52 23.52 11.39
N GLY A 360 -22.22 24.58 11.00
CA GLY A 360 -23.22 25.25 11.84
C GLY A 360 -24.65 25.19 11.27
N ALA A 361 -25.48 26.15 11.66
CA ALA A 361 -26.94 26.18 11.44
C ALA A 361 -27.43 26.14 9.97
N ASP A 362 -26.52 26.22 8.98
CA ASP A 362 -26.87 25.98 7.58
C ASP A 362 -27.09 24.50 7.25
N TYR A 363 -26.59 23.60 8.12
CA TYR A 363 -26.78 22.17 8.00
C TYR A 363 -28.02 21.73 8.80
N GLN A 364 -29.14 21.62 8.08
CA GLN A 364 -30.43 21.11 8.59
C GLN A 364 -30.93 20.05 7.61
N PHE A 365 -31.09 18.84 8.08
CA PHE A 365 -31.39 17.69 7.22
C PHE A 365 -32.01 16.53 8.00
N ASP A 366 -32.64 15.64 7.27
CA ASP A 366 -33.19 14.39 7.77
C ASP A 366 -32.28 13.23 7.42
N ILE A 367 -32.20 12.26 8.32
CA ILE A 367 -31.53 10.96 8.14
C ILE A 367 -32.62 9.89 8.08
N LEU A 368 -32.63 9.15 6.96
CA LEU A 368 -33.60 8.09 6.73
C LEU A 368 -32.88 6.75 6.54
N ILE A 369 -33.53 5.69 6.96
CA ILE A 369 -33.18 4.30 6.67
C ILE A 369 -34.32 3.67 5.90
N ASP A 370 -34.07 3.21 4.66
CA ASP A 370 -35.10 2.68 3.75
C ASP A 370 -36.33 3.60 3.70
N ASP A 371 -36.10 4.90 3.47
CA ASP A 371 -37.11 5.97 3.42
C ASP A 371 -37.88 6.24 4.73
N GLN A 372 -37.47 5.62 5.84
CA GLN A 372 -38.06 5.88 7.16
C GLN A 372 -37.16 6.83 7.94
N LEU A 373 -37.73 7.94 8.42
CA LEU A 373 -37.05 8.96 9.22
C LEU A 373 -36.57 8.38 10.55
N ILE A 374 -35.27 8.47 10.81
CA ILE A 374 -34.67 8.08 12.11
C ILE A 374 -34.18 9.29 12.91
N SER A 375 -33.79 10.39 12.25
CA SER A 375 -33.36 11.62 12.93
C SER A 375 -33.51 12.83 12.03
N SER A 376 -33.82 13.98 12.63
CA SER A 376 -33.70 15.30 12.00
C SER A 376 -32.60 16.07 12.70
N GLU A 377 -31.61 16.54 11.92
CA GLU A 377 -30.37 17.11 12.45
C GLU A 377 -30.26 18.60 12.18
N VAL A 378 -29.66 19.29 13.15
CA VAL A 378 -29.16 20.66 13.02
C VAL A 378 -27.75 20.72 13.62
N LEU A 379 -26.74 20.95 12.78
CA LEU A 379 -25.37 21.10 13.26
C LEU A 379 -25.19 22.45 13.92
N THR A 380 -24.46 22.50 15.02
CA THR A 380 -24.34 23.70 15.88
C THR A 380 -22.96 24.35 15.87
N GLY A 381 -21.97 23.77 15.19
CA GLY A 381 -20.60 24.28 15.18
C GLY A 381 -19.89 24.20 16.54
N SER A 382 -20.20 23.16 17.33
CA SER A 382 -19.77 23.08 18.74
C SER A 382 -18.38 22.47 18.95
N CYS A 383 -17.81 21.75 17.97
CA CYS A 383 -16.53 21.05 18.07
C CYS A 383 -15.48 21.70 17.13
N ARG A 384 -15.20 23.01 17.32
CA ARG A 384 -14.39 23.81 16.38
C ARG A 384 -13.02 23.21 16.10
N GLY A 385 -12.70 23.09 14.80
CA GLY A 385 -11.41 22.64 14.31
C GLY A 385 -11.17 21.14 14.40
N GLU A 386 -12.17 20.34 14.78
CA GLU A 386 -12.05 18.89 14.96
C GLU A 386 -13.12 18.14 14.19
N TYR A 387 -12.81 16.90 13.84
CA TYR A 387 -13.80 15.93 13.38
C TYR A 387 -14.47 15.29 14.58
N PHE A 388 -15.77 15.04 14.47
CA PHE A 388 -16.50 14.32 15.53
C PHE A 388 -17.47 13.31 14.93
N ASP A 389 -17.63 12.21 15.63
CA ASP A 389 -18.57 11.16 15.28
C ASP A 389 -19.89 11.37 16.04
N LYS A 390 -21.03 11.15 15.35
CA LYS A 390 -22.36 11.16 15.96
C LYS A 390 -23.06 9.86 15.68
N GLU A 391 -23.56 9.22 16.75
CA GLU A 391 -24.25 7.93 16.68
C GLU A 391 -25.76 8.12 16.58
N TYR A 392 -26.39 7.36 15.70
CA TYR A 392 -27.83 7.32 15.45
C TYR A 392 -28.32 5.88 15.60
N ALA A 393 -29.17 5.65 16.59
CA ALA A 393 -29.74 4.34 16.83
C ALA A 393 -30.70 3.96 15.69
N ILE A 394 -30.40 2.90 14.94
CA ILE A 394 -31.33 2.36 13.95
C ILE A 394 -32.35 1.49 14.68
N PRO A 395 -33.68 1.74 14.52
CA PRO A 395 -34.69 0.87 15.05
C PRO A 395 -34.55 -0.55 14.48
N PHE A 396 -34.49 -1.56 15.35
CA PHE A 396 -34.20 -2.95 14.96
C PHE A 396 -35.17 -3.51 13.90
N ASN A 397 -36.43 -3.09 13.95
CA ASN A 397 -37.43 -3.49 12.94
C ASN A 397 -37.06 -3.02 11.51
N LEU A 398 -36.15 -2.07 11.33
CA LEU A 398 -35.66 -1.63 10.02
C LEU A 398 -34.54 -2.51 9.47
N THR A 399 -33.81 -3.21 10.33
CA THR A 399 -32.64 -4.05 9.99
C THR A 399 -32.93 -5.54 10.11
N GLN A 400 -33.92 -5.92 10.92
CA GLN A 400 -34.26 -7.31 11.18
C GLN A 400 -34.54 -8.11 9.89
N GLY A 401 -33.77 -9.18 9.70
CA GLY A 401 -33.90 -10.06 8.53
C GLY A 401 -33.30 -9.49 7.24
N LYS A 402 -32.65 -8.34 7.29
CA LYS A 402 -31.95 -7.72 6.14
C LYS A 402 -30.45 -7.85 6.26
N SER A 403 -29.77 -7.97 5.14
CA SER A 403 -28.31 -7.89 5.05
C SER A 403 -27.81 -6.48 4.76
N GLU A 404 -28.65 -5.62 4.17
CA GLU A 404 -28.31 -4.26 3.74
C GLU A 404 -29.51 -3.33 3.95
N VAL A 405 -29.22 -2.04 4.15
CA VAL A 405 -30.20 -0.95 4.22
C VAL A 405 -29.69 0.25 3.41
N VAL A 406 -30.60 1.09 2.96
CA VAL A 406 -30.28 2.35 2.29
C VAL A 406 -30.28 3.46 3.34
N VAL A 407 -29.15 4.13 3.50
CA VAL A 407 -29.00 5.34 4.30
C VAL A 407 -29.19 6.55 3.38
N THR A 408 -30.12 7.45 3.71
CA THR A 408 -30.37 8.69 2.95
C THR A 408 -30.20 9.89 3.87
N LEU A 409 -29.46 10.89 3.40
CA LEU A 409 -29.41 12.23 4.00
C LEU A 409 -30.12 13.21 3.08
N HIS A 410 -31.19 13.85 3.56
CA HIS A 410 -32.04 14.74 2.80
C HIS A 410 -31.97 16.17 3.36
N ALA A 411 -31.46 17.12 2.56
CA ALA A 411 -31.36 18.52 2.96
C ALA A 411 -32.75 19.18 3.04
N HIS A 412 -32.98 19.97 4.09
CA HIS A 412 -34.14 20.85 4.10
C HIS A 412 -34.00 21.95 3.03
N ARG A 413 -35.13 22.55 2.65
CA ARG A 413 -35.15 23.64 1.65
C ARG A 413 -34.27 24.79 2.08
N TRP A 414 -33.41 25.28 1.19
CA TRP A 414 -32.42 26.33 1.46
C TRP A 414 -31.36 25.97 2.51
N LYS A 415 -31.21 24.68 2.80
CA LYS A 415 -30.24 24.16 3.78
C LYS A 415 -29.35 23.11 3.12
N LYS A 416 -28.39 22.61 3.91
CA LYS A 416 -27.44 21.57 3.52
C LYS A 416 -27.71 20.29 4.31
N ALA A 417 -27.57 19.15 3.65
CA ALA A 417 -27.48 17.86 4.32
C ALA A 417 -26.02 17.53 4.60
N GLY A 418 -25.73 17.22 5.81
CA GLY A 418 -24.45 16.96 6.45
C GLY A 418 -23.25 16.84 5.54
N ARG A 419 -22.24 17.66 5.73
CA ARG A 419 -20.91 17.42 5.16
C ARG A 419 -20.31 16.23 5.91
N ILE A 420 -20.59 15.01 5.43
CA ILE A 420 -20.07 13.79 6.04
C ILE A 420 -18.69 13.45 5.50
N PHE A 421 -17.79 13.02 6.39
CA PHE A 421 -16.43 12.57 6.11
C PHE A 421 -16.29 11.05 6.24
N GLY A 422 -17.35 10.35 6.57
CA GLY A 422 -17.46 8.90 6.67
C GLY A 422 -18.80 8.51 7.27
N GLY A 423 -19.22 7.27 6.98
CA GLY A 423 -20.38 6.63 7.58
C GLY A 423 -20.06 5.18 7.96
N ARG A 424 -20.42 4.75 9.17
CA ARG A 424 -20.20 3.38 9.64
C ARG A 424 -21.49 2.79 10.13
N ILE A 425 -21.69 1.49 9.90
CA ILE A 425 -22.64 0.69 10.66
C ILE A 425 -21.87 -0.06 11.73
N MET A 426 -22.29 0.09 12.98
CA MET A 426 -21.63 -0.52 14.14
C MET A 426 -22.63 -1.34 14.95
N LEU A 427 -22.22 -2.51 15.44
CA LEU A 427 -22.99 -3.27 16.42
C LEU A 427 -23.22 -2.39 17.66
N ARG A 428 -24.47 -2.32 18.12
CA ARG A 428 -24.84 -1.57 19.33
C ARG A 428 -24.20 -2.20 20.57
N LYS A 429 -23.78 -1.39 21.53
CA LYS A 429 -23.20 -1.84 22.81
C LYS A 429 -24.23 -2.58 23.65
#